data_d3e595cb0960d7f99705933eb89e9763
#
_entry.id   d3e595cb0960d7f99705933eb89e9763
#
_cell.length_a   1.000
_cell.length_b   1.000
_cell.length_c   1.000
_cell.angle_alpha   90.00
_cell.angle_beta   90.00
_cell.angle_gamma   90.00
#
_symmetry.space_group_name_H-M   'P 1'
#
loop_
_entity.id
_entity.type
_entity.pdbx_description
1 polymer ?
#
loop_
_entity_poly.entity_id
_entity_poly.type
_entity_poly.pdbx_seq_one_letter_code
_entity_poly.pdbx_strand_id
1 'polypeptide(L)'
;MSLLQKIPRKVWRFLDIINRLIKKDKESIFIYSNLGFRDNIKAIFDYLIENKYNSEFRITVSLNNYEEYEKTYQNLNIPNIKFVSNLKGVFSFFRCKYCFYCFGKYPIKPAPGQVVFNLWHGMPLKRIGNMVKGCEKVNYNYFTHLLCTSEFFRDIMKKSFNCSDNEIVICGQPRTDNMLNSQAPVKEREIKARIISFNERKNKMILWLPTFREKSADEFDILSKEQLESLNQMCINRKYTVVIKPHPLSSFKAEDFNDYKGIKIITDQRLDSLGINFYSVIRYSECLITDYS
;
A
#
# COMPACT_ATOMS: atom_id res chain seq x y z
N MET A 1 4.15 -16.62 1.58
CA MET A 1 4.45 -16.44 3.03
C MET A 1 5.87 -15.95 3.17
N SER A 2 6.10 -14.82 3.88
CA SER A 2 7.46 -14.31 4.12
C SER A 2 8.24 -15.27 5.02
N LEU A 3 9.56 -15.32 4.85
CA LEU A 3 10.45 -16.13 5.70
C LEU A 3 10.25 -15.83 7.20
N LEU A 4 9.93 -14.59 7.55
CA LEU A 4 9.65 -14.18 8.93
C LEU A 4 8.42 -14.89 9.53
N GLN A 5 7.42 -15.23 8.72
CA GLN A 5 6.21 -15.93 9.21
C GLN A 5 6.44 -17.40 9.55
N LYS A 6 7.54 -18.00 9.07
CA LYS A 6 7.93 -19.39 9.35
C LYS A 6 8.70 -19.57 10.68
N ILE A 7 9.13 -18.47 11.30
CA ILE A 7 9.93 -18.49 12.53
C ILE A 7 9.02 -18.79 13.75
N PRO A 8 9.38 -19.76 14.61
CA PRO A 8 8.57 -20.13 15.77
C PRO A 8 8.37 -18.98 16.76
N ARG A 9 7.20 -18.91 17.41
CA ARG A 9 6.86 -17.86 18.40
C ARG A 9 7.88 -17.72 19.55
N LYS A 10 8.53 -18.83 19.97
CA LYS A 10 9.55 -18.80 21.03
C LYS A 10 10.75 -17.95 20.65
N VAL A 11 11.17 -18.00 19.38
CA VAL A 11 12.28 -17.18 18.85
C VAL A 11 11.92 -15.69 18.90
N TRP A 12 10.69 -15.34 18.50
CA TRP A 12 10.25 -13.94 18.55
C TRP A 12 10.21 -13.37 19.97
N ARG A 13 9.80 -14.18 20.98
CA ARG A 13 9.85 -13.75 22.37
C ARG A 13 11.28 -13.48 22.86
N PHE A 14 12.23 -14.28 22.43
CA PHE A 14 13.64 -14.05 22.72
C PHE A 14 14.14 -12.75 22.07
N LEU A 15 13.75 -12.50 20.82
CA LEU A 15 14.08 -11.27 20.10
C LEU A 15 13.41 -10.02 20.73
N ASP A 16 12.24 -10.14 21.36
CA ASP A 16 11.62 -9.06 22.13
C ASP A 16 12.52 -8.65 23.32
N ILE A 17 13.17 -9.61 23.99
CA ILE A 17 14.10 -9.35 25.10
C ILE A 17 15.35 -8.63 24.55
N ILE A 18 15.94 -9.15 23.49
CA ILE A 18 17.10 -8.52 22.83
C ILE A 18 16.78 -7.10 22.42
N ASN A 19 15.60 -6.87 21.84
CA ASN A 19 15.19 -5.53 21.41
C ASN A 19 15.18 -4.52 22.56
N ARG A 20 14.81 -4.95 23.78
CA ARG A 20 14.79 -4.08 24.96
C ARG A 20 16.18 -3.69 25.45
N LEU A 21 17.18 -4.54 25.22
CA LEU A 21 18.56 -4.31 25.69
C LEU A 21 19.37 -3.41 24.76
N ILE A 22 18.95 -3.27 23.50
CA ILE A 22 19.68 -2.49 22.52
C ILE A 22 19.27 -1.01 22.59
N LYS A 23 20.28 -0.14 22.72
CA LYS A 23 20.09 1.33 22.70
C LYS A 23 19.53 1.78 21.35
N LYS A 24 18.52 2.63 21.37
CA LYS A 24 17.88 3.15 20.17
C LYS A 24 18.63 4.35 19.61
N ASP A 25 18.84 4.33 18.32
CA ASP A 25 19.49 5.36 17.55
C ASP A 25 18.44 6.41 17.12
N LYS A 26 18.56 7.62 17.65
CA LYS A 26 17.58 8.70 17.46
C LYS A 26 17.46 9.17 16.02
N GLU A 27 18.50 8.94 15.21
CA GLU A 27 18.56 9.34 13.79
C GLU A 27 18.26 8.16 12.85
N SER A 28 17.63 7.09 13.33
CA SER A 28 17.33 5.91 12.53
C SER A 28 15.84 5.70 12.35
N ILE A 29 15.42 5.69 11.07
CA ILE A 29 14.07 5.36 10.61
C ILE A 29 14.11 3.98 9.96
N PHE A 30 13.18 3.11 10.34
CA PHE A 30 12.97 1.80 9.76
C PHE A 30 11.58 1.70 9.14
N ILE A 31 11.51 1.29 7.89
CA ILE A 31 10.26 1.12 7.13
C ILE A 31 10.16 -0.35 6.74
N TYR A 32 9.03 -0.98 7.06
CA TYR A 32 8.82 -2.40 6.81
C TYR A 32 7.58 -2.66 5.97
N SER A 33 7.73 -3.53 4.97
CA SER A 33 6.61 -4.13 4.26
C SER A 33 6.92 -5.58 3.84
N ASN A 34 5.93 -6.45 3.98
CA ASN A 34 5.95 -7.83 3.47
C ASN A 34 5.11 -8.00 2.20
N LEU A 35 4.36 -6.98 1.78
CA LEU A 35 3.47 -6.98 0.62
C LEU A 35 3.89 -6.00 -0.48
N GLY A 36 5.20 -5.74 -0.58
CA GLY A 36 5.78 -4.84 -1.58
C GLY A 36 5.91 -3.40 -1.10
N PHE A 37 6.59 -2.58 -1.90
CA PHE A 37 6.88 -1.17 -1.60
C PHE A 37 5.80 -0.26 -2.19
N ARG A 38 4.66 -0.21 -1.53
CA ARG A 38 3.45 0.48 -2.00
C ARG A 38 2.62 1.00 -0.83
N ASP A 39 1.47 1.60 -1.14
CA ASP A 39 0.50 2.07 -0.14
C ASP A 39 1.09 3.13 0.80
N ASN A 40 0.64 3.20 2.04
CA ASN A 40 1.10 4.15 3.05
C ASN A 40 2.62 4.12 3.27
N ILE A 41 3.25 2.96 3.12
CA ILE A 41 4.70 2.79 3.26
C ILE A 41 5.46 3.57 2.19
N LYS A 42 5.03 3.46 0.93
CA LYS A 42 5.65 4.20 -0.17
C LYS A 42 5.40 5.70 -0.01
N ALA A 43 4.19 6.09 0.39
CA ALA A 43 3.84 7.49 0.59
C ALA A 43 4.67 8.14 1.72
N ILE A 44 4.85 7.46 2.86
CA ILE A 44 5.74 7.95 3.92
C ILE A 44 7.18 8.06 3.45
N PHE A 45 7.69 7.04 2.74
CA PHE A 45 9.04 7.08 2.21
C PHE A 45 9.23 8.27 1.25
N ASP A 46 8.32 8.45 0.29
CA ASP A 46 8.39 9.57 -0.66
C ASP A 46 8.38 10.92 0.07
N TYR A 47 7.48 11.08 1.04
CA TYR A 47 7.43 12.28 1.88
C TYR A 47 8.76 12.55 2.60
N LEU A 48 9.38 11.51 3.17
CA LEU A 48 10.66 11.66 3.86
C LEU A 48 11.78 12.10 2.90
N ILE A 49 11.79 11.60 1.67
CA ILE A 49 12.79 11.97 0.67
C ILE A 49 12.53 13.37 0.11
N GLU A 50 11.31 13.67 -0.28
CA GLU A 50 10.91 14.98 -0.82
C GLU A 50 11.20 16.12 0.16
N ASN A 51 11.02 15.87 1.46
CA ASN A 51 11.30 16.83 2.53
C ASN A 51 12.71 16.71 3.13
N LYS A 52 13.62 15.97 2.48
CA LYS A 52 15.04 15.85 2.81
C LYS A 52 15.34 15.30 4.22
N TYR A 53 14.43 14.53 4.81
CA TYR A 53 14.68 13.86 6.09
C TYR A 53 15.89 12.92 6.04
N ASN A 54 16.23 12.40 4.87
CA ASN A 54 17.43 11.60 4.67
C ASN A 54 18.75 12.39 4.83
N SER A 55 18.71 13.71 4.97
CA SER A 55 19.91 14.49 5.35
C SER A 55 20.26 14.34 6.84
N GLU A 56 19.27 14.09 7.68
CA GLU A 56 19.42 13.98 9.14
C GLU A 56 19.24 12.53 9.64
N PHE A 57 18.44 11.72 8.92
CA PHE A 57 18.09 10.38 9.32
C PHE A 57 18.65 9.32 8.37
N ARG A 58 19.10 8.22 8.94
CA ARG A 58 19.39 6.98 8.21
C ARG A 58 18.11 6.19 8.01
N ILE A 59 17.65 6.07 6.78
CA ILE A 59 16.39 5.39 6.43
C ILE A 59 16.71 3.99 5.90
N THR A 60 16.24 2.97 6.62
CA THR A 60 16.32 1.57 6.17
C THR A 60 14.95 1.07 5.77
N VAL A 61 14.83 0.61 4.52
CA VAL A 61 13.60 0.02 3.98
C VAL A 61 13.78 -1.49 3.88
N SER A 62 12.91 -2.24 4.54
CA SER A 62 12.96 -3.70 4.62
C SER A 62 11.82 -4.32 3.82
N LEU A 63 12.17 -5.06 2.76
CA LEU A 63 11.24 -5.63 1.78
C LEU A 63 11.63 -7.06 1.42
N ASN A 64 10.66 -7.83 0.88
CA ASN A 64 10.95 -9.15 0.32
C ASN A 64 11.74 -9.07 -1.01
N ASN A 65 11.43 -8.06 -1.85
CA ASN A 65 12.05 -7.81 -3.15
C ASN A 65 12.96 -6.57 -3.13
N TYR A 66 13.76 -6.42 -2.09
CA TYR A 66 14.57 -5.22 -1.83
C TYR A 66 15.59 -4.92 -2.94
N GLU A 67 16.11 -5.93 -3.63
CA GLU A 67 17.19 -5.81 -4.62
C GLU A 67 16.79 -4.96 -5.83
N GLU A 68 15.52 -5.04 -6.22
CA GLU A 68 14.96 -4.24 -7.30
C GLU A 68 14.99 -2.74 -6.98
N TYR A 69 14.57 -2.40 -5.77
CA TYR A 69 14.55 -1.01 -5.31
C TYR A 69 15.96 -0.50 -4.96
N GLU A 70 16.81 -1.34 -4.39
CA GLU A 70 18.21 -0.98 -4.10
C GLU A 70 18.92 -0.48 -5.35
N LYS A 71 18.85 -1.22 -6.47
CA LYS A 71 19.42 -0.81 -7.75
C LYS A 71 18.84 0.52 -8.25
N THR A 72 17.52 0.68 -8.18
CA THR A 72 16.84 1.89 -8.64
C THR A 72 17.32 3.13 -7.87
N TYR A 73 17.37 3.03 -6.54
CA TYR A 73 17.71 4.17 -5.69
C TYR A 73 19.22 4.42 -5.59
N GLN A 74 20.07 3.41 -5.79
CA GLN A 74 21.53 3.60 -5.94
C GLN A 74 21.85 4.47 -7.15
N ASN A 75 21.16 4.26 -8.27
CA ASN A 75 21.36 5.08 -9.49
C ASN A 75 20.94 6.54 -9.29
N LEU A 76 20.05 6.82 -8.34
CA LEU A 76 19.62 8.17 -8.02
C LEU A 76 20.56 8.91 -7.05
N ASN A 77 21.61 8.24 -6.54
CA ASN A 77 22.58 8.78 -5.59
C ASN A 77 21.97 9.50 -4.37
N ILE A 78 20.86 8.99 -3.86
CA ILE A 78 20.18 9.56 -2.69
C ILE A 78 20.88 9.07 -1.42
N PRO A 79 21.47 9.95 -0.59
CA PRO A 79 22.27 9.55 0.56
C PRO A 79 21.40 9.01 1.71
N ASN A 80 22.04 8.23 2.60
CA ASN A 80 21.44 7.73 3.87
C ASN A 80 20.20 6.85 3.70
N ILE A 81 20.04 6.21 2.53
CA ILE A 81 18.99 5.23 2.26
C ILE A 81 19.60 3.86 2.06
N LYS A 82 18.97 2.84 2.64
CA LYS A 82 19.37 1.45 2.48
C LYS A 82 18.15 0.55 2.32
N PHE A 83 18.18 -0.30 1.30
CA PHE A 83 17.20 -1.37 1.13
C PHE A 83 17.77 -2.70 1.60
N VAL A 84 17.00 -3.48 2.33
CA VAL A 84 17.44 -4.74 2.92
C VAL A 84 16.34 -5.80 2.86
N SER A 85 16.76 -7.07 2.87
CA SER A 85 15.81 -8.18 3.05
C SER A 85 15.13 -8.10 4.42
N ASN A 86 13.93 -8.70 4.53
CA ASN A 86 13.19 -8.72 5.80
C ASN A 86 13.93 -9.40 6.95
N LEU A 87 14.83 -10.34 6.68
CA LEU A 87 15.70 -10.95 7.72
C LEU A 87 16.78 -9.98 8.19
N LYS A 88 17.49 -9.33 7.28
CA LYS A 88 18.49 -8.31 7.62
C LYS A 88 17.83 -7.09 8.30
N GLY A 89 16.60 -6.77 7.95
CA GLY A 89 15.80 -5.72 8.58
C GLY A 89 15.60 -5.87 10.09
N VAL A 90 15.65 -7.09 10.63
CA VAL A 90 15.54 -7.33 12.07
C VAL A 90 16.62 -6.57 12.85
N PHE A 91 17.87 -6.56 12.37
CA PHE A 91 18.97 -5.84 13.01
C PHE A 91 18.76 -4.31 12.96
N SER A 92 18.20 -3.80 11.86
CA SER A 92 17.86 -2.39 11.74
C SER A 92 16.71 -2.00 12.67
N PHE A 93 15.69 -2.88 12.82
CA PHE A 93 14.59 -2.67 13.75
C PHE A 93 15.08 -2.58 15.20
N PHE A 94 16.01 -3.42 15.62
CA PHE A 94 16.56 -3.36 16.99
C PHE A 94 17.18 -2.00 17.31
N ARG A 95 17.74 -1.33 16.35
CA ARG A 95 18.46 -0.06 16.54
C ARG A 95 17.61 1.17 16.26
N CYS A 96 16.57 1.06 15.44
CA CYS A 96 15.79 2.22 15.04
C CYS A 96 15.02 2.85 16.21
N LYS A 97 14.92 4.18 16.18
CA LYS A 97 14.02 4.95 17.04
C LYS A 97 12.61 4.96 16.48
N TYR A 98 12.48 5.14 15.17
CA TYR A 98 11.22 5.27 14.46
C TYR A 98 11.02 4.09 13.51
N CYS A 99 9.84 3.49 13.55
CA CYS A 99 9.46 2.40 12.67
C CYS A 99 8.07 2.64 12.09
N PHE A 100 7.91 2.41 10.78
CA PHE A 100 6.63 2.48 10.07
C PHE A 100 6.34 1.17 9.37
N TYR A 101 5.10 0.68 9.49
CA TYR A 101 4.60 -0.45 8.72
C TYR A 101 3.09 -0.31 8.48
N CYS A 102 2.52 -1.01 7.49
CA CYS A 102 1.10 -0.88 7.18
C CYS A 102 0.34 -2.20 7.02
N PHE A 103 1.01 -3.34 6.85
CA PHE A 103 0.34 -4.62 6.67
C PHE A 103 0.65 -5.59 7.82
N GLY A 104 -0.42 -6.21 8.34
CA GLY A 104 -0.30 -7.22 9.38
C GLY A 104 0.30 -6.67 10.67
N LYS A 105 1.36 -7.33 11.15
CA LYS A 105 2.15 -6.90 12.31
C LYS A 105 3.64 -7.13 12.07
N TYR A 106 4.47 -6.27 12.60
CA TYR A 106 5.88 -6.57 12.73
C TYR A 106 6.06 -7.63 13.84
N PRO A 107 6.87 -8.66 13.65
CA PRO A 107 6.87 -9.82 14.55
C PRO A 107 7.52 -9.56 15.92
N ILE A 108 8.24 -8.45 16.09
CA ILE A 108 8.95 -8.07 17.32
C ILE A 108 8.21 -6.91 17.98
N LYS A 109 8.00 -7.01 19.30
CA LYS A 109 7.36 -5.94 20.07
C LYS A 109 8.25 -4.70 20.16
N PRO A 110 7.65 -3.49 20.16
CA PRO A 110 8.39 -2.28 20.45
C PRO A 110 9.11 -2.35 21.80
N ALA A 111 10.33 -1.84 21.85
CA ALA A 111 11.06 -1.63 23.09
C ALA A 111 10.78 -0.23 23.68
N PRO A 112 11.05 -0.01 24.97
CA PRO A 112 11.02 1.32 25.55
C PRO A 112 11.86 2.32 24.74
N GLY A 113 11.27 3.45 24.43
CA GLY A 113 11.93 4.49 23.64
C GLY A 113 11.84 4.32 22.11
N GLN A 114 11.29 3.23 21.58
CA GLN A 114 10.92 3.13 20.16
C GLN A 114 9.55 3.76 19.91
N VAL A 115 9.40 4.38 18.75
CA VAL A 115 8.12 4.82 18.18
C VAL A 115 7.82 3.91 16.99
N VAL A 116 6.86 3.01 17.15
CA VAL A 116 6.46 2.06 16.12
C VAL A 116 5.04 2.40 15.66
N PHE A 117 4.92 2.88 14.44
CA PHE A 117 3.66 3.33 13.87
C PHE A 117 3.08 2.29 12.91
N ASN A 118 1.92 1.74 13.26
CA ASN A 118 1.12 0.96 12.35
C ASN A 118 0.21 1.90 11.55
N LEU A 119 0.54 2.14 10.30
CA LEU A 119 -0.23 3.02 9.40
C LEU A 119 -1.51 2.36 8.91
N TRP A 120 -1.65 1.04 9.12
CA TRP A 120 -2.72 0.23 8.58
C TRP A 120 -2.88 0.45 7.06
N HIS A 121 -3.94 -0.05 6.46
CA HIS A 121 -4.12 0.02 5.00
C HIS A 121 -5.57 0.35 4.58
N GLY A 122 -6.33 0.97 5.45
CA GLY A 122 -7.70 1.43 5.22
C GLY A 122 -8.61 1.17 6.40
N MET A 123 -9.64 2.00 6.58
CA MET A 123 -10.63 1.79 7.63
C MET A 123 -11.55 0.63 7.25
N PRO A 124 -11.86 -0.27 8.20
CA PRO A 124 -12.54 -1.51 7.88
C PRO A 124 -14.03 -1.30 7.64
N LEU A 125 -14.53 -1.82 6.52
CA LEU A 125 -15.97 -2.02 6.28
C LEU A 125 -16.44 -3.42 6.72
N LYS A 126 -15.54 -4.25 7.20
CA LYS A 126 -15.79 -5.61 7.70
C LYS A 126 -15.05 -5.84 9.02
N ARG A 127 -15.42 -6.89 9.76
CA ARG A 127 -14.71 -7.26 10.99
C ARG A 127 -13.27 -7.64 10.69
N ILE A 128 -12.32 -7.07 11.46
CA ILE A 128 -10.89 -7.33 11.34
C ILE A 128 -10.28 -7.63 12.72
N GLY A 129 -9.07 -8.17 12.74
CA GLY A 129 -8.30 -8.40 13.95
C GLY A 129 -9.08 -9.23 15.00
N ASN A 130 -9.13 -8.75 16.24
CA ASN A 130 -9.80 -9.42 17.34
C ASN A 130 -11.33 -9.45 17.22
N MET A 131 -11.92 -8.72 16.29
CA MET A 131 -13.37 -8.78 16.01
C MET A 131 -13.75 -9.94 15.07
N VAL A 132 -12.78 -10.65 14.50
CA VAL A 132 -13.01 -11.84 13.67
C VAL A 132 -13.17 -13.05 14.57
N LYS A 133 -14.23 -13.86 14.33
CA LYS A 133 -14.49 -15.10 15.08
C LYS A 133 -13.26 -16.03 15.05
N GLY A 134 -12.82 -16.46 16.22
CA GLY A 134 -11.64 -17.31 16.41
C GLY A 134 -10.32 -16.54 16.53
N CYS A 135 -10.33 -15.21 16.34
CA CYS A 135 -9.15 -14.35 16.48
C CYS A 135 -9.17 -13.47 17.74
N GLU A 136 -10.14 -13.65 18.63
CA GLU A 136 -10.38 -12.78 19.80
C GLU A 136 -9.18 -12.69 20.75
N LYS A 137 -8.39 -13.77 20.83
CA LYS A 137 -7.21 -13.88 21.71
C LYS A 137 -5.87 -13.66 20.99
N VAL A 138 -5.89 -13.34 19.69
CA VAL A 138 -4.67 -13.07 18.94
C VAL A 138 -4.13 -11.70 19.32
N ASN A 139 -2.85 -11.64 19.69
CA ASN A 139 -2.23 -10.34 19.94
C ASN A 139 -1.82 -9.68 18.62
N TYR A 140 -2.48 -8.59 18.27
CA TYR A 140 -2.18 -7.73 17.11
C TYR A 140 -1.45 -6.44 17.52
N ASN A 141 -1.37 -6.11 18.82
CA ASN A 141 -0.71 -4.92 19.33
C ASN A 141 0.83 -5.11 19.34
N TYR A 142 1.46 -4.73 18.23
CA TYR A 142 2.92 -4.72 17.99
C TYR A 142 3.38 -3.34 17.52
N PHE A 143 2.76 -2.29 18.06
CA PHE A 143 3.01 -0.90 17.76
C PHE A 143 2.95 -0.05 19.03
N THR A 144 3.36 1.20 18.94
CA THR A 144 3.13 2.24 19.95
C THR A 144 2.06 3.22 19.50
N HIS A 145 1.83 3.31 18.17
CA HIS A 145 0.84 4.19 17.56
C HIS A 145 0.13 3.45 16.44
N LEU A 146 -1.19 3.63 16.36
CA LEU A 146 -2.04 3.08 15.32
C LEU A 146 -2.80 4.21 14.63
N LEU A 147 -2.68 4.29 13.31
CA LEU A 147 -3.43 5.25 12.50
C LEU A 147 -4.93 4.93 12.51
N CYS A 148 -5.71 5.94 12.74
CA CYS A 148 -7.17 5.94 12.62
C CYS A 148 -7.61 7.20 11.86
N THR A 149 -8.55 7.08 10.91
CA THR A 149 -8.89 8.23 10.05
C THR A 149 -9.96 9.15 10.63
N SER A 150 -10.68 8.74 11.69
CA SER A 150 -11.69 9.56 12.33
C SER A 150 -12.07 9.04 13.71
N GLU A 151 -12.74 9.86 14.51
CA GLU A 151 -13.31 9.45 15.79
C GLU A 151 -14.31 8.29 15.65
N PHE A 152 -15.07 8.25 14.55
CA PHE A 152 -16.00 7.16 14.27
C PHE A 152 -15.33 5.77 14.29
N PHE A 153 -14.10 5.67 13.76
CA PHE A 153 -13.37 4.40 13.72
C PHE A 153 -12.55 4.12 14.99
N ARG A 154 -12.41 5.06 15.91
CA ARG A 154 -11.59 4.92 17.13
C ARG A 154 -11.87 3.62 17.88
N ASP A 155 -13.11 3.40 18.30
CA ASP A 155 -13.50 2.23 19.08
C ASP A 155 -13.41 0.92 18.28
N ILE A 156 -13.66 0.99 16.98
CA ILE A 156 -13.52 -0.17 16.08
C ILE A 156 -12.05 -0.59 16.02
N MET A 157 -11.14 0.37 15.82
CA MET A 157 -9.70 0.11 15.74
C MET A 157 -9.14 -0.37 17.09
N LYS A 158 -9.57 0.22 18.21
CA LYS A 158 -9.21 -0.24 19.56
C LYS A 158 -9.58 -1.71 19.78
N LYS A 159 -10.82 -2.07 19.50
CA LYS A 159 -11.31 -3.45 19.63
C LYS A 159 -10.60 -4.40 18.68
N SER A 160 -10.36 -3.98 17.44
CA SER A 160 -9.72 -4.81 16.42
C SER A 160 -8.27 -5.15 16.75
N PHE A 161 -7.53 -4.23 17.35
CA PHE A 161 -6.10 -4.39 17.63
C PHE A 161 -5.77 -4.59 19.11
N ASN A 162 -6.79 -4.59 19.97
CA ASN A 162 -6.63 -4.64 21.43
C ASN A 162 -5.61 -3.60 21.92
N CYS A 163 -5.87 -2.34 21.61
CA CYS A 163 -5.02 -1.22 21.97
C CYS A 163 -5.79 -0.17 22.80
N SER A 164 -5.04 0.72 23.44
CA SER A 164 -5.56 1.79 24.29
C SER A 164 -5.77 3.09 23.49
N ASP A 165 -6.50 4.05 24.07
CA ASP A 165 -6.78 5.34 23.41
C ASP A 165 -5.52 6.15 23.10
N ASN A 166 -4.54 6.12 23.98
CA ASN A 166 -3.28 6.83 23.80
C ASN A 166 -2.39 6.23 22.69
N GLU A 167 -2.70 5.04 22.19
CA GLU A 167 -2.02 4.45 21.04
C GLU A 167 -2.71 4.83 19.71
N ILE A 168 -3.92 5.39 19.75
CA ILE A 168 -4.65 5.81 18.54
C ILE A 168 -4.23 7.22 18.14
N VAL A 169 -3.82 7.37 16.88
CA VAL A 169 -3.53 8.66 16.26
C VAL A 169 -4.54 8.91 15.15
N ILE A 170 -5.38 9.93 15.34
CA ILE A 170 -6.35 10.32 14.32
C ILE A 170 -5.66 11.25 13.33
N CYS A 171 -5.49 10.76 12.11
CA CYS A 171 -4.92 11.51 11.00
C CYS A 171 -5.32 10.89 9.66
N GLY A 172 -5.07 11.62 8.57
CA GLY A 172 -5.25 11.10 7.21
C GLY A 172 -4.32 9.92 6.90
N GLN A 173 -4.64 9.17 5.86
CA GLN A 173 -3.75 8.13 5.36
C GLN A 173 -2.72 8.74 4.42
N PRO A 174 -1.41 8.54 4.64
CA PRO A 174 -0.35 9.14 3.81
C PRO A 174 -0.53 8.92 2.31
N ARG A 175 -1.01 7.75 1.91
CA ARG A 175 -1.25 7.40 0.50
C ARG A 175 -2.28 8.31 -0.19
N THR A 176 -3.20 8.92 0.58
CA THR A 176 -4.24 9.79 0.03
C THR A 176 -3.77 11.23 -0.18
N ASP A 177 -2.64 11.62 0.39
CA ASP A 177 -2.10 12.98 0.25
C ASP A 177 -1.82 13.32 -1.22
N ASN A 178 -1.34 12.35 -2.00
CA ASN A 178 -1.14 12.50 -3.44
C ASN A 178 -2.44 12.75 -4.22
N MET A 179 -3.59 12.37 -3.68
CA MET A 179 -4.89 12.68 -4.28
C MET A 179 -5.29 14.15 -4.04
N LEU A 180 -4.86 14.71 -2.92
CA LEU A 180 -5.24 16.07 -2.48
C LEU A 180 -4.25 17.13 -2.99
N ASN A 181 -3.02 16.75 -3.32
CA ASN A 181 -1.97 17.66 -3.71
C ASN A 181 -2.25 18.31 -5.08
N SER A 182 -2.51 19.62 -5.09
CA SER A 182 -3.14 20.38 -6.17
C SER A 182 -2.21 20.78 -7.33
N GLN A 183 -0.96 20.36 -7.33
CA GLN A 183 -0.02 20.74 -8.38
C GLN A 183 -0.15 19.84 -9.61
N ALA A 184 -1.18 20.04 -10.50
CA ALA A 184 -0.97 19.42 -11.76
C ALA A 184 -2.06 19.31 -12.85
N PRO A 185 -2.40 20.32 -13.60
CA PRO A 185 -2.98 20.11 -14.95
C PRO A 185 -2.02 19.38 -15.90
N VAL A 186 -0.71 19.59 -15.72
CA VAL A 186 0.34 18.93 -16.52
C VAL A 186 0.42 17.43 -16.21
N LYS A 187 0.41 17.06 -14.93
CA LYS A 187 0.45 15.64 -14.51
C LYS A 187 -0.77 14.84 -14.95
N GLU A 188 -1.96 15.43 -15.00
CA GLU A 188 -3.15 14.75 -15.50
C GLU A 188 -2.99 14.30 -16.95
N ARG A 189 -2.61 15.22 -17.85
CA ARG A 189 -2.39 14.91 -19.26
C ARG A 189 -1.31 13.84 -19.45
N GLU A 190 -0.26 13.92 -18.65
CA GLU A 190 0.83 12.96 -18.69
C GLU A 190 0.38 11.57 -18.23
N ILE A 191 -0.35 11.47 -17.12
CA ILE A 191 -0.89 10.21 -16.60
C ILE A 191 -1.87 9.60 -17.60
N LYS A 192 -2.84 10.38 -18.09
CA LYS A 192 -3.76 9.92 -19.14
C LYS A 192 -3.01 9.47 -20.39
N ALA A 193 -1.96 10.20 -20.80
CA ALA A 193 -1.14 9.85 -21.94
C ALA A 193 -0.39 8.51 -21.82
N ARG A 194 -0.02 8.12 -20.62
CA ARG A 194 0.70 6.86 -20.35
C ARG A 194 -0.23 5.67 -20.15
N ILE A 195 -1.47 5.91 -19.70
CA ILE A 195 -2.47 4.86 -19.40
C ILE A 195 -3.37 4.61 -20.62
N ILE A 196 -3.77 5.68 -21.32
CA ILE A 196 -4.74 5.66 -22.41
C ILE A 196 -4.03 5.99 -23.72
N SER A 197 -4.47 5.40 -24.83
CA SER A 197 -3.89 5.68 -26.15
C SER A 197 -4.02 7.14 -26.55
N PHE A 198 -3.17 7.60 -27.46
CA PHE A 198 -3.14 9.02 -27.92
C PHE A 198 -4.49 9.53 -28.38
N ASN A 199 -5.25 8.72 -29.12
CA ASN A 199 -6.54 9.10 -29.67
C ASN A 199 -7.64 9.22 -28.61
N GLU A 200 -7.46 8.58 -27.45
CA GLU A 200 -8.46 8.51 -26.37
C GLU A 200 -8.16 9.50 -25.22
N ARG A 201 -7.07 10.27 -25.28
CA ARG A 201 -6.65 11.21 -24.21
C ARG A 201 -7.68 12.29 -23.87
N LYS A 202 -8.56 12.62 -24.81
CA LYS A 202 -9.66 13.57 -24.61
C LYS A 202 -10.89 12.93 -23.94
N ASN A 203 -10.90 11.60 -23.81
CA ASN A 203 -12.00 10.91 -23.16
C ASN A 203 -11.99 11.16 -21.67
N LYS A 204 -13.17 11.14 -21.09
CA LYS A 204 -13.34 11.10 -19.64
C LYS A 204 -12.96 9.70 -19.13
N MET A 205 -12.13 9.63 -18.11
CA MET A 205 -11.66 8.37 -17.55
C MET A 205 -12.56 7.92 -16.41
N ILE A 206 -13.07 6.70 -16.49
CA ILE A 206 -13.79 6.01 -15.41
C ILE A 206 -12.86 4.93 -14.89
N LEU A 207 -12.58 4.94 -13.59
CA LEU A 207 -11.77 3.91 -12.95
C LEU A 207 -12.67 2.85 -12.34
N TRP A 208 -12.40 1.59 -12.67
CA TRP A 208 -13.12 0.46 -12.10
C TRP A 208 -12.19 -0.48 -11.33
N LEU A 209 -12.49 -0.67 -10.04
CA LEU A 209 -11.73 -1.47 -9.08
C LEU A 209 -12.57 -2.66 -8.60
N PRO A 210 -12.63 -3.76 -9.34
CA PRO A 210 -13.38 -4.94 -8.91
C PRO A 210 -12.68 -5.65 -7.76
N THR A 211 -13.46 -6.17 -6.80
CA THR A 211 -12.95 -7.00 -5.69
C THR A 211 -12.66 -8.42 -6.17
N PHE A 212 -11.62 -9.03 -5.63
CA PHE A 212 -11.30 -10.44 -5.86
C PHE A 212 -12.40 -11.36 -5.32
N ARG A 213 -12.77 -12.38 -6.13
CA ARG A 213 -13.75 -13.40 -5.78
C ARG A 213 -13.12 -14.80 -5.93
N GLU A 214 -13.10 -15.56 -4.82
CA GLU A 214 -12.40 -16.87 -4.78
C GLU A 214 -13.00 -17.96 -5.69
N LYS A 215 -14.26 -17.79 -6.14
CA LYS A 215 -15.00 -18.85 -6.86
C LYS A 215 -14.88 -18.81 -8.38
N SER A 216 -14.24 -17.78 -8.94
CA SER A 216 -14.11 -17.59 -10.38
C SER A 216 -12.65 -17.39 -10.77
N ALA A 217 -11.87 -18.48 -10.69
CA ALA A 217 -10.44 -18.40 -11.01
C ALA A 217 -10.17 -18.11 -12.51
N ASP A 218 -11.13 -18.33 -13.39
CA ASP A 218 -10.89 -18.39 -14.84
C ASP A 218 -11.64 -17.35 -15.67
N GLU A 219 -12.56 -16.56 -15.11
CA GLU A 219 -13.33 -15.58 -15.90
C GLU A 219 -13.47 -14.23 -15.20
N PHE A 220 -13.53 -13.16 -15.98
CA PHE A 220 -13.95 -11.83 -15.54
C PHE A 220 -15.47 -11.85 -15.31
N ASP A 221 -15.88 -12.57 -14.27
CA ASP A 221 -17.26 -12.93 -13.92
C ASP A 221 -18.19 -11.73 -13.58
N ILE A 222 -17.71 -10.50 -13.77
CA ILE A 222 -18.50 -9.32 -13.43
C ILE A 222 -19.42 -8.92 -14.58
N LEU A 223 -18.97 -9.13 -15.81
CA LEU A 223 -19.74 -8.85 -17.02
C LEU A 223 -19.59 -9.99 -18.04
N SER A 224 -20.68 -10.38 -18.69
CA SER A 224 -20.60 -11.27 -19.83
C SER A 224 -19.89 -10.62 -21.02
N LYS A 225 -19.50 -11.41 -22.02
CA LYS A 225 -18.85 -10.88 -23.23
C LYS A 225 -19.75 -9.86 -23.94
N GLU A 226 -21.04 -10.12 -24.04
CA GLU A 226 -22.03 -9.21 -24.65
C GLU A 226 -22.14 -7.91 -23.86
N GLN A 227 -22.09 -7.98 -22.54
CA GLN A 227 -22.10 -6.81 -21.68
C GLN A 227 -20.82 -5.97 -21.82
N LEU A 228 -19.66 -6.62 -21.98
CA LEU A 228 -18.39 -5.94 -22.24
C LEU A 228 -18.40 -5.23 -23.60
N GLU A 229 -18.92 -5.89 -24.64
CA GLU A 229 -19.07 -5.30 -25.99
C GLU A 229 -20.02 -4.09 -25.95
N SER A 230 -21.15 -4.22 -25.25
CA SER A 230 -22.10 -3.12 -25.06
C SER A 230 -21.47 -1.94 -24.31
N LEU A 231 -20.75 -2.22 -23.21
CA LEU A 231 -20.01 -1.20 -22.45
C LEU A 231 -18.95 -0.51 -23.32
N ASN A 232 -18.18 -1.28 -24.09
CA ASN A 232 -17.18 -0.74 -25.01
C ASN A 232 -17.79 0.20 -26.03
N GLN A 233 -18.89 -0.20 -26.66
CA GLN A 233 -19.58 0.64 -27.64
C GLN A 233 -20.15 1.92 -27.03
N MET A 234 -20.73 1.82 -25.84
CA MET A 234 -21.20 2.98 -25.09
C MET A 234 -20.05 3.94 -24.75
N CYS A 235 -18.90 3.43 -24.33
CA CYS A 235 -17.73 4.23 -24.03
C CYS A 235 -17.22 4.99 -25.24
N ILE A 236 -17.15 4.32 -26.42
CA ILE A 236 -16.72 4.93 -27.67
C ILE A 236 -17.69 6.10 -28.05
N ASN A 237 -18.99 5.83 -28.05
CA ASN A 237 -20.01 6.78 -28.45
C ASN A 237 -20.05 8.03 -27.55
N ARG A 238 -19.81 7.86 -26.26
CA ARG A 238 -19.87 8.92 -25.25
C ARG A 238 -18.52 9.55 -24.91
N LYS A 239 -17.44 9.14 -25.55
CA LYS A 239 -16.06 9.60 -25.29
C LYS A 239 -15.63 9.35 -23.85
N TYR A 240 -15.92 8.16 -23.33
CA TYR A 240 -15.39 7.64 -22.08
C TYR A 240 -14.31 6.60 -22.36
N THR A 241 -13.44 6.40 -21.38
CA THR A 241 -12.54 5.23 -21.31
C THR A 241 -12.65 4.64 -19.92
N VAL A 242 -13.09 3.40 -19.85
CA VAL A 242 -13.11 2.65 -18.60
C VAL A 242 -11.74 2.00 -18.42
N VAL A 243 -11.06 2.38 -17.34
CA VAL A 243 -9.78 1.79 -16.92
C VAL A 243 -10.07 0.81 -15.78
N ILE A 244 -9.90 -0.47 -16.03
CA ILE A 244 -10.10 -1.51 -15.04
C ILE A 244 -8.76 -1.86 -14.42
N LYS A 245 -8.67 -1.80 -13.09
CA LYS A 245 -7.53 -2.31 -12.34
C LYS A 245 -7.94 -3.56 -11.56
N PRO A 246 -7.63 -4.75 -12.07
CA PRO A 246 -7.99 -6.00 -11.42
C PRO A 246 -7.23 -6.16 -10.09
N HIS A 247 -7.78 -6.97 -9.19
CA HIS A 247 -7.11 -7.33 -7.95
C HIS A 247 -5.83 -8.14 -8.26
N PRO A 248 -4.72 -7.96 -7.52
CA PRO A 248 -3.45 -8.66 -7.78
C PRO A 248 -3.53 -10.21 -7.78
N LEU A 249 -4.56 -10.77 -7.17
CA LEU A 249 -4.78 -12.23 -7.12
C LEU A 249 -5.74 -12.74 -8.20
N SER A 250 -6.26 -11.88 -9.07
CA SER A 250 -7.13 -12.33 -10.17
C SER A 250 -6.29 -12.92 -11.30
N SER A 251 -6.78 -13.97 -11.94
CA SER A 251 -6.17 -14.66 -13.09
C SER A 251 -6.34 -13.90 -14.42
N PHE A 252 -6.80 -12.70 -14.35
CA PHE A 252 -7.18 -11.84 -15.45
C PHE A 252 -5.99 -11.47 -16.36
N LYS A 253 -6.13 -11.67 -17.65
CA LYS A 253 -5.11 -11.35 -18.65
C LYS A 253 -5.44 -10.02 -19.34
N ALA A 254 -4.53 -9.08 -19.30
CA ALA A 254 -4.70 -7.77 -19.95
C ALA A 254 -4.86 -7.91 -21.46
N GLU A 255 -4.28 -8.95 -22.06
CA GLU A 255 -4.32 -9.24 -23.49
C GLU A 255 -5.73 -9.50 -24.01
N ASP A 256 -6.62 -10.06 -23.18
CA ASP A 256 -8.01 -10.37 -23.54
C ASP A 256 -8.85 -9.11 -23.82
N PHE A 257 -8.31 -7.94 -23.48
CA PHE A 257 -8.97 -6.63 -23.65
C PHE A 257 -8.35 -5.74 -24.72
N ASN A 258 -7.37 -6.22 -25.47
CA ASN A 258 -6.68 -5.42 -26.50
C ASN A 258 -7.62 -4.94 -27.60
N ASP A 259 -8.68 -5.69 -27.91
CA ASP A 259 -9.64 -5.38 -28.96
C ASP A 259 -10.67 -4.32 -28.54
N TYR A 260 -10.80 -4.06 -27.23
CA TYR A 260 -11.74 -3.06 -26.73
C TYR A 260 -11.10 -1.63 -26.73
N LYS A 261 -11.62 -0.73 -27.57
CA LYS A 261 -11.14 0.66 -27.65
C LYS A 261 -11.53 1.49 -26.44
N GLY A 262 -12.74 1.30 -25.94
CA GLY A 262 -13.29 2.06 -24.78
C GLY A 262 -12.94 1.47 -23.42
N ILE A 263 -12.28 0.30 -23.35
CA ILE A 263 -11.91 -0.39 -22.10
C ILE A 263 -10.41 -0.64 -22.08
N LYS A 264 -9.75 -0.33 -21.00
CA LYS A 264 -8.31 -0.57 -20.79
C LYS A 264 -8.07 -1.23 -19.46
N ILE A 265 -7.11 -2.16 -19.45
CA ILE A 265 -6.66 -2.83 -18.22
C ILE A 265 -5.35 -2.20 -17.78
N ILE A 266 -5.24 -1.93 -16.48
CA ILE A 266 -3.98 -1.50 -15.88
C ILE A 266 -3.64 -2.37 -14.69
N THR A 267 -2.43 -2.92 -14.68
CA THR A 267 -1.91 -3.75 -13.59
C THR A 267 -0.96 -2.92 -12.70
N ASP A 268 -0.72 -3.39 -11.46
CA ASP A 268 0.29 -2.79 -10.59
C ASP A 268 1.67 -2.77 -11.27
N GLN A 269 2.06 -3.87 -11.91
CA GLN A 269 3.32 -3.96 -12.66
C GLN A 269 3.43 -2.90 -13.76
N ARG A 270 2.34 -2.64 -14.48
CA ARG A 270 2.30 -1.60 -15.51
C ARG A 270 2.42 -0.21 -14.91
N LEU A 271 1.72 0.08 -13.81
CA LEU A 271 1.84 1.36 -13.09
C LEU A 271 3.27 1.59 -12.59
N ASP A 272 3.89 0.58 -11.99
CA ASP A 272 5.26 0.63 -11.51
C ASP A 272 6.24 0.89 -12.66
N SER A 273 6.09 0.20 -13.80
CA SER A 273 6.94 0.41 -15.00
C SER A 273 6.80 1.81 -15.60
N LEU A 274 5.67 2.45 -15.42
CA LEU A 274 5.40 3.83 -15.86
C LEU A 274 5.79 4.88 -14.80
N GLY A 275 6.18 4.46 -13.59
CA GLY A 275 6.42 5.37 -12.46
C GLY A 275 5.16 6.14 -12.03
N ILE A 276 3.98 5.55 -12.20
CA ILE A 276 2.69 6.18 -11.88
C ILE A 276 2.19 5.69 -10.53
N ASN A 277 1.94 6.61 -9.61
CA ASN A 277 1.26 6.29 -8.36
C ASN A 277 -0.23 6.04 -8.63
N PHE A 278 -0.76 4.92 -8.16
CA PHE A 278 -2.16 4.55 -8.37
C PHE A 278 -3.15 5.59 -7.83
N TYR A 279 -2.86 6.24 -6.71
CA TYR A 279 -3.72 7.29 -6.15
C TYR A 279 -3.82 8.53 -7.05
N SER A 280 -2.81 8.79 -7.87
CA SER A 280 -2.87 9.81 -8.93
C SER A 280 -3.85 9.40 -10.04
N VAL A 281 -3.96 8.10 -10.35
CA VAL A 281 -4.97 7.62 -11.31
C VAL A 281 -6.38 7.85 -10.78
N ILE A 282 -6.63 7.53 -9.51
CA ILE A 282 -7.92 7.79 -8.84
C ILE A 282 -8.26 9.28 -8.93
N ARG A 283 -7.32 10.15 -8.60
CA ARG A 283 -7.52 11.61 -8.63
C ARG A 283 -8.03 12.12 -9.99
N TYR A 284 -7.47 11.60 -11.07
CA TYR A 284 -7.78 12.07 -12.43
C TYR A 284 -8.87 11.27 -13.13
N SER A 285 -9.58 10.40 -12.41
CA SER A 285 -10.79 9.76 -12.89
C SER A 285 -12.02 10.62 -12.60
N GLU A 286 -12.95 10.68 -13.57
CA GLU A 286 -14.23 11.38 -13.42
C GLU A 286 -15.21 10.60 -12.53
N CYS A 287 -15.04 9.28 -12.48
CA CYS A 287 -15.89 8.38 -11.72
C CYS A 287 -15.08 7.18 -11.25
N LEU A 288 -15.37 6.71 -10.05
CA LEU A 288 -14.86 5.47 -9.47
C LEU A 288 -15.99 4.46 -9.34
N ILE A 289 -15.80 3.29 -9.96
CA ILE A 289 -16.66 2.13 -9.77
C ILE A 289 -15.90 1.17 -8.85
N THR A 290 -16.47 0.86 -7.72
CA THR A 290 -15.89 -0.07 -6.73
C THR A 290 -16.99 -0.79 -5.98
N ASP A 291 -16.63 -1.85 -5.26
CA ASP A 291 -17.51 -2.60 -4.37
C ASP A 291 -16.96 -2.63 -2.93
N TYR A 292 -16.69 -3.80 -2.35
CA TYR A 292 -16.30 -3.95 -0.94
C TYR A 292 -14.80 -3.75 -0.64
N SER A 293 -13.97 -3.40 -1.60
CA SER A 293 -12.52 -3.30 -1.37
C SER A 293 -12.03 -1.92 -0.97
#